data_7d5f23d08e6d7fd044fbd63e8d060858
#
_entry.id   7d5f23d08e6d7fd044fbd63e8d060858
#
_cell.length_a   1.000
_cell.length_b   1.000
_cell.length_c   1.000
_cell.angle_alpha   90.00
_cell.angle_beta   90.00
_cell.angle_gamma   90.00
#
_symmetry.space_group_name_H-M   'P 1'
#
loop_
_entity.id
_entity.type
_entity.pdbx_description
1 polymer ?
#
loop_
_entity_poly.entity_id
_entity_poly.type
_entity_poly.pdbx_seq_one_letter_code
_entity_poly.pdbx_strand_id
1 'polypeptide(L)'
;MKIAAFTEGNYTGQIPRNHPNMRTDVAWWCALEATHHPFQHLPSIQDNEYDFGIVIIPKKRRYLIEVDIIGQLKRVCKKIAVMQESYYNYWQDDPIDEQIWYVNFLMDVDLILCHNDVDLTYYRGLTEKRCELMPTLMI
;
A
#
# COMPACT_ATOMS: atom_id res chain seq x y z
N MET A 1 -16.86 -1.53 -8.52
CA MET A 1 -15.52 -2.02 -8.17
C MET A 1 -15.35 -2.02 -6.66
N LYS A 2 -14.92 -3.15 -6.09
CA LYS A 2 -14.65 -3.26 -4.66
C LYS A 2 -13.17 -2.99 -4.41
N ILE A 3 -12.87 -1.95 -3.64
CA ILE A 3 -11.52 -1.50 -3.33
C ILE A 3 -11.26 -1.67 -1.84
N ALA A 4 -10.10 -2.23 -1.50
CA ALA A 4 -9.63 -2.30 -0.12
C ALA A 4 -8.35 -1.50 0.06
N ALA A 5 -8.14 -1.00 1.27
CA ALA A 5 -6.90 -0.37 1.69
C ALA A 5 -6.33 -1.13 2.87
N PHE A 6 -5.04 -1.44 2.82
CA PHE A 6 -4.33 -2.19 3.86
C PHE A 6 -3.19 -1.34 4.40
N THR A 7 -3.28 -0.99 5.66
CA THR A 7 -2.25 -0.21 6.35
C THR A 7 -2.06 -0.71 7.78
N GLU A 8 -1.10 -0.13 8.50
CA GLU A 8 -0.92 -0.41 9.93
C GLU A 8 -1.92 0.33 10.82
N GLY A 9 -2.78 1.18 10.24
CA GLY A 9 -3.77 1.94 11.00
C GLY A 9 -4.84 1.06 11.65
N ASN A 10 -5.50 1.60 12.66
CA ASN A 10 -6.52 0.88 13.44
C ASN A 10 -7.93 1.01 12.87
N TYR A 11 -8.08 1.56 11.69
CA TYR A 11 -9.38 1.73 11.05
C TYR A 11 -9.88 0.40 10.49
N THR A 12 -11.19 0.19 10.53
CA THR A 12 -11.82 -0.96 9.88
C THR A 12 -13.10 -0.49 9.17
N GLY A 13 -13.26 -0.88 7.92
CA GLY A 13 -14.43 -0.55 7.13
C GLY A 13 -14.31 0.77 6.38
N GLN A 14 -15.44 1.39 6.10
CA GLN A 14 -15.48 2.67 5.37
C GLN A 14 -15.08 3.83 6.28
N ILE A 15 -14.26 4.73 5.74
CA ILE A 15 -13.81 5.90 6.48
C ILE A 15 -14.77 7.06 6.17
N PRO A 16 -15.44 7.65 7.18
CA PRO A 16 -16.36 8.75 6.96
C PRO A 16 -15.63 10.04 6.56
N ARG A 17 -16.30 10.88 5.78
CA ARG A 17 -15.72 12.14 5.29
C ARG A 17 -15.36 13.12 6.40
N ASN A 18 -15.98 12.98 7.57
CA ASN A 18 -15.71 13.84 8.74
C ASN A 18 -14.75 13.19 9.73
N HIS A 19 -13.96 12.22 9.29
CA HIS A 19 -12.99 11.54 10.15
C HIS A 19 -12.01 12.55 10.75
N PRO A 20 -11.75 12.51 12.08
CA PRO A 20 -10.95 13.54 12.76
C PRO A 20 -9.48 13.59 12.33
N ASN A 21 -8.94 12.48 11.81
CA ASN A 21 -7.55 12.38 11.36
C ASN A 21 -7.48 12.22 9.85
N MET A 22 -7.95 13.22 9.10
CA MET A 22 -7.97 13.17 7.64
C MET A 22 -6.57 13.46 7.07
N ARG A 23 -5.67 12.49 7.20
CA ARG A 23 -4.35 12.51 6.59
C ARG A 23 -4.46 12.18 5.11
N THR A 24 -3.36 12.34 4.36
CA THR A 24 -3.32 12.10 2.92
C THR A 24 -3.87 10.73 2.54
N ASP A 25 -3.39 9.67 3.20
CA ASP A 25 -3.83 8.31 2.94
C ASP A 25 -5.32 8.12 3.26
N VAL A 26 -5.76 8.59 4.42
CA VAL A 26 -7.16 8.51 4.84
C VAL A 26 -8.07 9.27 3.87
N ALA A 27 -7.62 10.44 3.40
CA ALA A 27 -8.36 11.22 2.40
C ALA A 27 -8.57 10.42 1.11
N TRP A 28 -7.54 9.73 0.65
CA TRP A 28 -7.64 8.87 -0.54
C TRP A 28 -8.59 7.70 -0.33
N TRP A 29 -8.52 7.03 0.84
CA TRP A 29 -9.43 5.91 1.14
C TRP A 29 -10.88 6.38 1.17
N CYS A 30 -11.13 7.55 1.74
CA CYS A 30 -12.45 8.16 1.75
C CYS A 30 -12.95 8.48 0.34
N ALA A 31 -12.10 9.12 -0.48
CA ALA A 31 -12.44 9.51 -1.84
C ALA A 31 -12.71 8.30 -2.75
N LEU A 32 -11.98 7.21 -2.56
CA LEU A 32 -12.13 5.99 -3.34
C LEU A 32 -13.24 5.08 -2.80
N GLU A 33 -13.84 5.43 -1.68
CA GLU A 33 -14.80 4.57 -0.97
C GLU A 33 -14.20 3.19 -0.66
N ALA A 34 -12.91 3.16 -0.32
CA ALA A 34 -12.20 1.94 -0.02
C ALA A 34 -12.58 1.40 1.35
N THR A 35 -12.64 0.07 1.47
CA THR A 35 -12.80 -0.58 2.77
C THR A 35 -11.43 -0.76 3.39
N HIS A 36 -11.20 -0.14 4.54
CA HIS A 36 -9.91 -0.19 5.22
C HIS A 36 -9.80 -1.42 6.11
N HIS A 37 -8.65 -2.09 6.05
CA HIS A 37 -8.32 -3.22 6.92
C HIS A 37 -6.92 -3.05 7.48
N PRO A 38 -6.73 -3.25 8.79
CA PRO A 38 -5.40 -3.50 9.33
C PRO A 38 -4.83 -4.80 8.76
N PHE A 39 -3.50 -4.88 8.66
CA PHE A 39 -2.85 -6.07 8.09
C PHE A 39 -3.23 -7.38 8.79
N GLN A 40 -3.41 -7.34 10.09
CA GLN A 40 -3.76 -8.54 10.86
C GLN A 40 -5.11 -9.13 10.48
N HIS A 41 -5.96 -8.40 9.79
CA HIS A 41 -7.26 -8.90 9.34
C HIS A 41 -7.19 -9.69 8.03
N LEU A 42 -6.07 -9.63 7.30
CA LEU A 42 -5.92 -10.30 6.00
C LEU A 42 -6.31 -11.79 6.03
N PRO A 43 -5.85 -12.59 7.00
CA PRO A 43 -6.20 -14.02 7.00
C PRO A 43 -7.70 -14.31 7.10
N SER A 44 -8.49 -13.40 7.63
CA SER A 44 -9.93 -13.57 7.79
C SER A 44 -10.74 -13.09 6.59
N ILE A 45 -10.12 -12.49 5.59
CA ILE A 45 -10.79 -11.99 4.39
C ILE A 45 -10.92 -13.12 3.38
N GLN A 46 -12.07 -13.19 2.69
CA GLN A 46 -12.35 -14.22 1.70
C GLN A 46 -11.47 -14.08 0.46
N ASP A 47 -11.24 -15.20 -0.22
CA ASP A 47 -10.52 -15.20 -1.50
C ASP A 47 -11.26 -14.33 -2.53
N ASN A 48 -10.49 -13.52 -3.27
CA ASN A 48 -11.01 -12.67 -4.34
C ASN A 48 -12.12 -11.71 -3.89
N GLU A 49 -12.12 -11.32 -2.62
CA GLU A 49 -13.12 -10.38 -2.07
C GLU A 49 -13.08 -9.02 -2.77
N TYR A 50 -11.89 -8.56 -3.14
CA TYR A 50 -11.69 -7.23 -3.70
C TYR A 50 -11.17 -7.29 -5.14
N ASP A 51 -11.64 -6.35 -5.96
CA ASP A 51 -11.12 -6.15 -7.31
C ASP A 51 -9.75 -5.49 -7.27
N PHE A 52 -9.54 -4.59 -6.31
CA PHE A 52 -8.32 -3.80 -6.22
C PHE A 52 -7.94 -3.57 -4.76
N GLY A 53 -6.68 -3.80 -4.43
CA GLY A 53 -6.14 -3.53 -3.10
C GLY A 53 -5.02 -2.52 -3.18
N ILE A 54 -5.02 -1.54 -2.27
CA ILE A 54 -3.95 -0.56 -2.16
C ILE A 54 -3.29 -0.77 -0.80
N VAL A 55 -1.97 -0.94 -0.81
CA VAL A 55 -1.22 -1.24 0.41
C VAL A 55 -0.18 -0.16 0.67
N ILE A 56 -0.06 0.26 1.92
CA ILE A 56 1.04 1.11 2.39
C ILE A 56 1.90 0.25 3.31
N ILE A 57 3.16 0.06 2.91
CA ILE A 57 4.11 -0.72 3.70
C ILE A 57 4.64 0.18 4.83
N PRO A 58 4.46 -0.20 6.10
CA PRO A 58 4.96 0.58 7.22
C PRO A 58 6.48 0.50 7.34
N LYS A 59 7.06 1.46 8.05
CA LYS A 59 8.50 1.46 8.28
C LYS A 59 8.95 0.23 9.08
N LYS A 60 8.20 -0.16 10.10
CA LYS A 60 8.43 -1.39 10.88
C LYS A 60 7.67 -2.54 10.21
N ARG A 61 8.35 -3.28 9.34
CA ARG A 61 7.72 -4.26 8.46
C ARG A 61 8.19 -5.69 8.63
N ARG A 62 9.08 -5.97 9.60
CA ARG A 62 9.60 -7.33 9.79
C ARG A 62 8.48 -8.37 9.90
N TYR A 63 7.41 -8.05 10.60
CA TYR A 63 6.28 -8.96 10.76
C TYR A 63 5.57 -9.27 9.43
N LEU A 64 5.56 -8.33 8.48
CA LEU A 64 4.97 -8.55 7.16
C LEU A 64 5.78 -9.53 6.32
N ILE A 65 7.11 -9.52 6.50
CA ILE A 65 8.01 -10.46 5.82
C ILE A 65 7.74 -11.86 6.32
N GLU A 66 7.55 -12.02 7.63
CA GLU A 66 7.37 -13.31 8.29
C GLU A 66 6.01 -13.96 7.98
N VAL A 67 4.98 -13.18 7.64
CA VAL A 67 3.62 -13.71 7.41
C VAL A 67 3.22 -13.81 5.93
N ASP A 68 4.18 -13.69 5.01
CA ASP A 68 3.92 -13.76 3.56
C ASP A 68 2.80 -12.82 3.12
N ILE A 69 2.98 -11.53 3.38
CA ILE A 69 1.95 -10.54 3.10
C ILE A 69 1.55 -10.50 1.61
N ILE A 70 2.52 -10.70 0.69
CA ILE A 70 2.21 -10.62 -0.74
C ILE A 70 1.31 -11.79 -1.18
N GLY A 71 1.54 -12.99 -0.67
CA GLY A 71 0.67 -14.13 -0.94
C GLY A 71 -0.75 -13.90 -0.44
N GLN A 72 -0.90 -13.34 0.75
CA GLN A 72 -2.21 -12.99 1.30
C GLN A 72 -2.91 -11.91 0.45
N LEU A 73 -2.20 -10.88 0.03
CA LEU A 73 -2.77 -9.83 -0.81
C LEU A 73 -3.23 -10.39 -2.17
N LYS A 74 -2.43 -11.25 -2.79
CA LYS A 74 -2.79 -11.89 -4.06
C LYS A 74 -4.01 -12.81 -3.94
N ARG A 75 -4.19 -13.43 -2.78
CA ARG A 75 -5.36 -14.26 -2.52
C ARG A 75 -6.64 -13.43 -2.43
N VAL A 76 -6.56 -12.27 -1.80
CA VAL A 76 -7.71 -11.42 -1.45
C VAL A 76 -8.09 -10.44 -2.55
N CYS A 77 -7.10 -9.96 -3.32
CA CYS A 77 -7.28 -8.91 -4.32
C CYS A 77 -6.87 -9.40 -5.71
N LYS A 78 -7.66 -9.05 -6.72
CA LYS A 78 -7.34 -9.37 -8.12
C LYS A 78 -6.16 -8.55 -8.62
N LYS A 79 -6.07 -7.28 -8.24
CA LYS A 79 -4.98 -6.37 -8.57
C LYS A 79 -4.50 -5.67 -7.32
N ILE A 80 -3.20 -5.36 -7.27
CA ILE A 80 -2.55 -4.78 -6.10
C ILE A 80 -1.74 -3.56 -6.51
N ALA A 81 -1.95 -2.46 -5.79
CA ALA A 81 -1.08 -1.28 -5.85
C ALA A 81 -0.37 -1.10 -4.52
N VAL A 82 0.87 -0.67 -4.57
CA VAL A 82 1.59 -0.19 -3.40
C VAL A 82 1.66 1.33 -3.46
N MET A 83 1.43 2.00 -2.33
CA MET A 83 1.58 3.44 -2.20
C MET A 83 2.62 3.71 -1.13
N GLN A 84 3.62 4.52 -1.46
CA GLN A 84 4.71 4.85 -0.56
C GLN A 84 5.06 6.32 -0.70
N GLU A 85 5.21 7.02 0.43
CA GLU A 85 5.48 8.46 0.43
C GLU A 85 6.88 8.79 -0.07
N SER A 86 7.89 8.06 0.40
CA SER A 86 9.28 8.35 0.05
C SER A 86 10.12 7.10 0.19
N TYR A 87 10.52 6.54 -0.94
CA TYR A 87 11.44 5.40 -0.95
C TYR A 87 12.78 5.79 -0.33
N TYR A 88 13.36 6.88 -0.83
CA TYR A 88 14.71 7.29 -0.48
C TYR A 88 14.89 7.53 1.02
N ASN A 89 13.94 8.23 1.64
CA ASN A 89 14.05 8.55 3.06
C ASN A 89 13.67 7.40 3.98
N TYR A 90 12.88 6.45 3.50
CA TYR A 90 12.33 5.38 4.32
C TYR A 90 13.21 4.14 4.39
N TRP A 91 13.94 3.83 3.32
CA TRP A 91 14.51 2.51 3.13
C TRP A 91 16.02 2.45 3.15
N GLN A 92 16.71 3.59 2.99
CA GLN A 92 18.17 3.61 2.82
C GLN A 92 18.94 3.09 4.04
N ASP A 93 18.39 3.23 5.24
CA ASP A 93 19.04 2.81 6.50
C ASP A 93 18.53 1.47 7.02
N ASP A 94 17.68 0.79 6.28
CA ASP A 94 17.13 -0.49 6.70
C ASP A 94 18.12 -1.64 6.47
N PRO A 95 17.95 -2.77 7.20
CA PRO A 95 18.72 -3.97 6.94
C PRO A 95 18.60 -4.40 5.47
N ILE A 96 19.70 -4.92 4.90
CA ILE A 96 19.74 -5.25 3.48
C ILE A 96 18.69 -6.30 3.09
N ASP A 97 18.42 -7.26 3.96
CA ASP A 97 17.40 -8.28 3.70
C ASP A 97 15.99 -7.68 3.59
N GLU A 98 15.70 -6.65 4.36
CA GLU A 98 14.42 -5.93 4.25
C GLU A 98 14.35 -5.10 2.98
N GLN A 99 15.44 -4.48 2.56
CA GLN A 99 15.50 -3.74 1.30
C GLN A 99 15.29 -4.68 0.12
N ILE A 100 15.91 -5.85 0.13
CA ILE A 100 15.73 -6.86 -0.92
C ILE A 100 14.28 -7.35 -0.95
N TRP A 101 13.70 -7.61 0.21
CA TRP A 101 12.29 -8.00 0.30
C TRP A 101 11.38 -6.95 -0.33
N TYR A 102 11.63 -5.67 -0.05
CA TYR A 102 10.79 -4.60 -0.58
C TYR A 102 10.91 -4.48 -2.10
N VAL A 103 12.11 -4.59 -2.64
CA VAL A 103 12.30 -4.58 -4.09
C VAL A 103 11.54 -5.74 -4.73
N ASN A 104 11.62 -6.93 -4.15
CA ASN A 104 10.87 -8.09 -4.64
C ASN A 104 9.37 -7.87 -4.53
N PHE A 105 8.91 -7.24 -3.46
CA PHE A 105 7.50 -6.85 -3.30
C PHE A 105 7.05 -5.94 -4.45
N LEU A 106 7.87 -4.94 -4.79
CA LEU A 106 7.57 -4.02 -5.89
C LEU A 106 7.48 -4.74 -7.24
N MET A 107 8.23 -5.83 -7.43
CA MET A 107 8.15 -6.64 -8.65
C MET A 107 6.87 -7.48 -8.73
N ASP A 108 6.23 -7.73 -7.61
CA ASP A 108 5.03 -8.57 -7.53
C ASP A 108 3.71 -7.79 -7.59
N VAL A 109 3.74 -6.48 -7.39
CA VAL A 109 2.52 -5.66 -7.46
C VAL A 109 2.21 -5.25 -8.90
N ASP A 110 0.99 -4.81 -9.16
CA ASP A 110 0.55 -4.39 -10.49
C ASP A 110 0.77 -2.90 -10.75
N LEU A 111 0.81 -2.08 -9.70
CA LEU A 111 0.89 -0.63 -9.81
C LEU A 111 1.67 -0.07 -8.62
N ILE A 112 2.54 0.89 -8.89
CA ILE A 112 3.26 1.63 -7.85
C ILE A 112 2.76 3.08 -7.87
N LEU A 113 2.29 3.56 -6.73
CA LEU A 113 1.80 4.92 -6.55
C LEU A 113 2.77 5.70 -5.67
N CYS A 114 3.13 6.90 -6.06
CA CYS A 114 4.02 7.77 -5.30
C CYS A 114 3.51 9.21 -5.27
N HIS A 115 4.02 10.00 -4.34
CA HIS A 115 3.50 11.34 -4.11
C HIS A 115 4.34 12.46 -4.74
N ASN A 116 5.52 12.16 -5.27
CA ASN A 116 6.41 13.17 -5.81
C ASN A 116 7.21 12.67 -7.02
N ASP A 117 7.73 13.62 -7.82
CA ASP A 117 8.42 13.30 -9.06
C ASP A 117 9.76 12.59 -8.86
N VAL A 118 10.43 12.81 -7.72
CA VAL A 118 11.70 12.16 -7.42
C VAL A 118 11.50 10.68 -7.25
N ASP A 119 10.52 10.28 -6.43
CA ASP A 119 10.18 8.87 -6.23
C ASP A 119 9.66 8.24 -7.51
N LEU A 120 8.84 8.95 -8.29
CA LEU A 120 8.33 8.45 -9.56
C LEU A 120 9.47 8.11 -10.52
N THR A 121 10.45 8.98 -10.65
CA THR A 121 11.63 8.76 -11.49
C THR A 121 12.42 7.54 -10.99
N TYR A 122 12.59 7.43 -9.68
CA TYR A 122 13.30 6.30 -9.07
C TYR A 122 12.59 4.98 -9.39
N TYR A 123 11.29 4.89 -9.16
CA TYR A 123 10.54 3.65 -9.39
C TYR A 123 10.53 3.27 -10.88
N ARG A 124 10.39 4.23 -11.77
CA ARG A 124 10.41 3.96 -13.21
C ARG A 124 11.77 3.46 -13.69
N GLY A 125 12.85 3.85 -13.01
CA GLY A 125 14.18 3.33 -13.28
C GLY A 125 14.44 1.95 -12.68
N LEU A 126 13.69 1.60 -11.61
CA LEU A 126 13.86 0.34 -10.89
C LEU A 126 13.11 -0.82 -11.55
N THR A 127 11.95 -0.58 -12.11
CA THR A 127 11.06 -1.63 -12.60
C THR A 127 10.31 -1.16 -13.86
N GLU A 128 9.89 -2.14 -14.68
CA GLU A 128 8.99 -1.90 -15.82
C GLU A 128 7.52 -1.86 -15.42
N LYS A 129 7.19 -2.08 -14.15
CA LYS A 129 5.82 -1.98 -13.65
C LYS A 129 5.30 -0.56 -13.83
N ARG A 130 3.98 -0.45 -13.96
CA ARG A 130 3.34 0.84 -14.06
C ARG A 130 3.53 1.64 -12.77
N CYS A 131 4.05 2.86 -12.90
CA CYS A 131 4.28 3.78 -11.78
C CYS A 131 3.55 5.09 -12.08
N GLU A 132 2.70 5.55 -11.16
CA GLU A 132 1.89 6.73 -11.35
C GLU A 132 2.00 7.68 -10.16
N LEU A 133 1.87 8.96 -10.43
CA LEU A 133 1.85 10.00 -9.40
C LEU A 133 0.46 10.06 -8.77
N MET A 134 0.42 10.03 -7.44
CA MET A 134 -0.80 10.20 -6.67
C MET A 134 -0.61 11.40 -5.74
N PRO A 135 -1.14 12.58 -6.11
CA PRO A 135 -0.86 13.80 -5.37
C PRO A 135 -1.47 13.78 -3.97
N THR A 136 -0.88 14.56 -3.08
CA THR A 136 -1.39 14.77 -1.73
C THR A 136 -2.75 15.48 -1.80
N LEU A 137 -3.74 14.92 -1.14
CA LEU A 137 -5.06 15.56 -1.02
C LEU A 137 -5.07 16.49 0.18
N MET A 138 -5.60 17.68 -0.03
CA MET A 138 -5.87 18.65 1.03
C MET A 138 -7.38 18.72 1.26
N ILE A 139 -7.76 18.54 2.49
CA ILE A 139 -9.17 18.59 2.90
C ILE A 139 -9.40 19.72 3.87
#